data_d9b0d93a416813ca40a17ecad8da63bb
#
_entry.id   d9b0d93a416813ca40a17ecad8da63bb
#
_cell.length_a   1.000
_cell.length_b   1.000
_cell.length_c   1.000
_cell.angle_alpha   90.00
_cell.angle_beta   90.00
_cell.angle_gamma   90.00
#
_symmetry.space_group_name_H-M   'P 1'
#
loop_
_entity.id
_entity.type
_entity.pdbx_description
1 polymer ?
#
loop_
_entity_poly.entity_id
_entity_poly.type
_entity_poly.pdbx_seq_one_letter_code
_entity_poly.pdbx_strand_id
1 'polypeptide(L)'
;MVKPIIWLLAVMSSVTAAAAVHEVPAGGSIAAVLEKAAPGDTIRLAEGTFRENIVVDVPVTLTSDGDAIIRGGYQGNVVHVTAAGTVLEGLHIAEASPRLTKDMACVLVEADDVTVRDCTITESLHGIYVKAGRRTEIVGNRIEGRLDLIEADRGNGIHLWNSSKNRIIENEIFNVRDGIYFSFADSTEIVRNHIHHARYGLHYMYSNDNSFYDNLFEKNVAGAALMYSEDIMFARNTFARCRGFRAYGILLQSMSRVTARGNLIVDNSRGIFMNNADSCDIESNDVVNNDLAIQLNGGCDGNLFVRNNFINNLSDLLLDVSDLETRWADADGGNYWSSYRGYDLDGDGAGDLPFSIQNVFQILETKVPEVRFYLLSPASEVLKAAERALPILRLGDAEDPLPAMFPINNLQVPWEASTARTESGSAVWAMIFLAGTTLPVAGLWRFGQPRRRDSRREAGRSK
;
A
#
# COMPACT_ATOMS: atom_id res chain seq x y z
N MET A 1 41.37 24.39 -68.22
CA MET A 1 40.25 23.48 -68.40
C MET A 1 39.94 22.83 -67.09
N VAL A 2 38.91 23.30 -66.40
CA VAL A 2 38.45 22.78 -65.07
C VAL A 2 37.22 21.88 -65.35
N LYS A 3 37.32 20.59 -65.06
CA LYS A 3 36.22 19.66 -65.23
C LYS A 3 35.24 19.80 -64.03
N PRO A 4 33.91 19.92 -64.20
CA PRO A 4 32.96 19.94 -63.13
C PRO A 4 32.77 18.51 -62.62
N ILE A 5 32.94 18.32 -61.32
CA ILE A 5 32.53 17.10 -60.54
C ILE A 5 31.04 17.22 -60.24
N ILE A 6 30.23 16.42 -60.89
CA ILE A 6 28.79 16.31 -60.59
C ILE A 6 28.65 15.35 -59.44
N TRP A 7 28.24 15.87 -58.29
CA TRP A 7 27.80 15.05 -57.16
C TRP A 7 26.36 14.58 -57.41
N LEU A 8 26.20 13.29 -57.61
CA LEU A 8 24.90 12.66 -57.69
C LEU A 8 24.42 12.45 -56.25
N LEU A 9 23.52 13.30 -55.77
CA LEU A 9 22.78 13.07 -54.51
C LEU A 9 21.76 11.96 -54.79
N ALA A 10 22.07 10.74 -54.33
CA ALA A 10 21.08 9.67 -54.23
C ALA A 10 20.13 10.00 -53.08
N VAL A 11 18.96 10.53 -53.37
CA VAL A 11 17.83 10.64 -52.46
C VAL A 11 17.30 9.21 -52.26
N MET A 12 17.71 8.55 -51.14
CA MET A 12 17.03 7.36 -50.64
C MET A 12 15.67 7.78 -50.12
N SER A 13 14.63 7.69 -50.93
CA SER A 13 13.26 7.70 -50.50
C SER A 13 13.01 6.40 -49.70
N SER A 14 12.98 6.50 -48.39
CA SER A 14 12.46 5.43 -47.54
C SER A 14 10.97 5.30 -47.85
N VAL A 15 10.62 4.32 -48.66
CA VAL A 15 9.22 3.87 -48.75
C VAL A 15 8.89 3.24 -47.42
N THR A 16 8.20 3.96 -46.55
CA THR A 16 7.53 3.36 -45.39
C THR A 16 6.43 2.47 -45.98
N ALA A 17 6.63 1.14 -45.93
CA ALA A 17 5.54 0.20 -46.18
C ALA A 17 4.39 0.52 -45.23
N ALA A 18 3.17 0.55 -45.77
CA ALA A 18 1.98 0.71 -44.90
C ALA A 18 1.93 -0.50 -43.94
N ALA A 19 1.65 -0.26 -42.66
CA ALA A 19 1.47 -1.31 -41.66
C ALA A 19 0.39 -2.29 -42.12
N ALA A 20 0.72 -3.57 -42.16
CA ALA A 20 -0.21 -4.62 -42.56
C ALA A 20 -1.01 -5.12 -41.34
N VAL A 21 -2.21 -5.63 -41.61
CA VAL A 21 -3.01 -6.33 -40.59
C VAL A 21 -3.01 -7.82 -40.92
N HIS A 22 -2.54 -8.62 -39.99
CA HIS A 22 -2.48 -10.07 -40.09
C HIS A 22 -3.53 -10.67 -39.16
N GLU A 23 -4.54 -11.36 -39.71
CA GLU A 23 -5.56 -12.06 -38.97
C GLU A 23 -5.08 -13.46 -38.53
N VAL A 24 -5.21 -13.80 -37.24
CA VAL A 24 -4.93 -15.14 -36.74
C VAL A 24 -6.25 -15.81 -36.39
N PRO A 25 -6.68 -16.81 -37.16
CA PRO A 25 -7.95 -17.51 -36.88
C PRO A 25 -7.87 -18.31 -35.59
N ALA A 26 -9.02 -18.64 -35.00
CA ALA A 26 -9.09 -19.51 -33.84
C ALA A 26 -8.34 -20.84 -34.08
N GLY A 27 -7.45 -21.20 -33.16
CA GLY A 27 -6.59 -22.38 -33.31
C GLY A 27 -5.41 -22.22 -34.27
N GLY A 28 -5.23 -21.03 -34.86
CA GLY A 28 -4.03 -20.68 -35.60
C GLY A 28 -2.83 -20.44 -34.67
N SER A 29 -1.62 -20.35 -35.27
CA SER A 29 -0.41 -20.05 -34.48
C SER A 29 -0.06 -18.55 -34.56
N ILE A 30 0.00 -17.88 -33.41
CA ILE A 30 0.45 -16.50 -33.32
C ILE A 30 1.93 -16.41 -33.70
N ALA A 31 2.75 -17.35 -33.22
CA ALA A 31 4.19 -17.40 -33.51
C ALA A 31 4.47 -17.49 -35.00
N ALA A 32 3.71 -18.31 -35.77
CA ALA A 32 3.90 -18.42 -37.21
C ALA A 32 3.56 -17.14 -37.99
N VAL A 33 2.70 -16.27 -37.43
CA VAL A 33 2.38 -14.96 -37.98
C VAL A 33 3.47 -13.94 -37.60
N LEU A 34 3.94 -13.97 -36.34
CA LEU A 34 5.04 -13.12 -35.86
C LEU A 34 6.30 -13.29 -36.71
N GLU A 35 6.67 -14.53 -37.13
CA GLU A 35 7.82 -14.81 -38.00
C GLU A 35 7.76 -14.08 -39.37
N LYS A 36 6.58 -13.64 -39.77
CA LYS A 36 6.36 -12.99 -41.05
C LYS A 36 6.04 -11.50 -40.94
N ALA A 37 5.80 -11.03 -39.73
CA ALA A 37 5.41 -9.67 -39.48
C ALA A 37 6.59 -8.69 -39.69
N ALA A 38 6.27 -7.52 -40.18
CA ALA A 38 7.19 -6.41 -40.30
C ALA A 38 6.98 -5.39 -39.15
N PRO A 39 7.99 -4.57 -38.83
CA PRO A 39 7.84 -3.49 -37.85
C PRO A 39 6.64 -2.58 -38.16
N GLY A 40 5.78 -2.39 -37.16
CA GLY A 40 4.57 -1.58 -37.28
C GLY A 40 3.30 -2.35 -37.68
N ASP A 41 3.41 -3.63 -38.03
CA ASP A 41 2.25 -4.45 -38.36
C ASP A 41 1.32 -4.67 -37.17
N THR A 42 0.05 -4.95 -37.45
CA THR A 42 -0.95 -5.35 -36.46
C THR A 42 -1.25 -6.83 -36.62
N ILE A 43 -1.15 -7.58 -35.53
CA ILE A 43 -1.56 -8.98 -35.46
C ILE A 43 -2.86 -9.02 -34.68
N ARG A 44 -3.93 -9.43 -35.33
CA ARG A 44 -5.28 -9.46 -34.77
C ARG A 44 -5.71 -10.89 -34.55
N LEU A 45 -6.03 -11.22 -33.30
CA LEU A 45 -6.51 -12.53 -32.90
C LEU A 45 -8.03 -12.60 -33.03
N ALA A 46 -8.52 -13.61 -33.72
CA ALA A 46 -9.94 -13.93 -33.69
C ALA A 46 -10.33 -14.46 -32.30
N GLU A 47 -11.63 -14.36 -31.96
CA GLU A 47 -12.18 -14.95 -30.75
C GLU A 47 -11.79 -16.44 -30.63
N GLY A 48 -11.28 -16.85 -29.45
CA GLY A 48 -10.91 -18.25 -29.23
C GLY A 48 -9.70 -18.42 -28.29
N THR A 49 -9.25 -19.66 -28.18
CA THR A 49 -8.13 -20.03 -27.30
C THR A 49 -6.90 -20.39 -28.12
N PHE A 50 -5.79 -19.71 -27.80
CA PHE A 50 -4.46 -19.93 -28.37
C PHE A 50 -3.58 -20.58 -27.27
N ARG A 51 -3.10 -21.81 -27.52
CA ARG A 51 -2.28 -22.56 -26.55
C ARG A 51 -0.82 -22.55 -26.97
N GLU A 52 -0.14 -21.45 -26.72
CA GLU A 52 1.26 -21.29 -27.07
C GLU A 52 1.95 -20.24 -26.18
N ASN A 53 3.26 -20.37 -26.07
CA ASN A 53 4.11 -19.35 -25.47
C ASN A 53 4.79 -18.63 -26.63
N ILE A 54 4.65 -17.31 -26.69
CA ILE A 54 5.13 -16.51 -27.83
C ILE A 54 6.26 -15.57 -27.44
N VAL A 55 7.16 -15.32 -28.37
CA VAL A 55 8.18 -14.27 -28.27
C VAL A 55 7.85 -13.20 -29.32
N VAL A 56 7.70 -11.96 -28.86
CA VAL A 56 7.45 -10.81 -29.74
C VAL A 56 8.78 -10.08 -29.92
N ASP A 57 9.51 -10.42 -30.97
CA ASP A 57 10.85 -9.91 -31.31
C ASP A 57 10.81 -8.89 -32.44
N VAL A 58 9.63 -8.56 -32.96
CA VAL A 58 9.36 -7.51 -33.94
C VAL A 58 8.37 -6.52 -33.31
N PRO A 59 8.58 -5.19 -33.45
CA PRO A 59 7.64 -4.19 -32.91
C PRO A 59 6.32 -4.23 -33.70
N VAL A 60 5.31 -4.82 -33.08
CA VAL A 60 3.95 -4.99 -33.60
C VAL A 60 2.91 -4.56 -32.60
N THR A 61 1.68 -4.35 -33.06
CA THR A 61 0.50 -4.30 -32.21
C THR A 61 -0.16 -5.67 -32.21
N LEU A 62 -0.18 -6.35 -31.05
CA LEU A 62 -0.91 -7.60 -30.87
C LEU A 62 -2.23 -7.29 -30.17
N THR A 63 -3.35 -7.54 -30.84
CA THR A 63 -4.69 -7.16 -30.35
C THR A 63 -5.73 -8.23 -30.65
N SER A 64 -6.94 -8.06 -30.12
CA SER A 64 -8.10 -8.92 -30.36
C SER A 64 -9.36 -8.09 -30.55
N ASP A 65 -10.24 -8.53 -31.43
CA ASP A 65 -11.58 -7.93 -31.61
C ASP A 65 -12.66 -8.58 -30.69
N GLY A 66 -12.27 -9.54 -29.86
CA GLY A 66 -13.20 -10.29 -29.00
C GLY A 66 -12.46 -11.03 -27.89
N ASP A 67 -13.09 -12.08 -27.36
CA ASP A 67 -12.53 -12.87 -26.27
C ASP A 67 -11.43 -13.84 -26.73
N ALA A 68 -10.27 -13.31 -27.13
CA ALA A 68 -9.09 -14.13 -27.43
C ALA A 68 -8.29 -14.38 -26.15
N ILE A 69 -8.03 -15.66 -25.85
CA ILE A 69 -7.27 -16.10 -24.67
C ILE A 69 -5.98 -16.77 -25.12
N ILE A 70 -4.83 -16.24 -24.68
CA ILE A 70 -3.52 -16.86 -24.86
C ILE A 70 -3.17 -17.62 -23.57
N ARG A 71 -3.02 -18.96 -23.67
CA ARG A 71 -2.74 -19.84 -22.53
C ARG A 71 -1.37 -20.47 -22.64
N GLY A 72 -0.52 -20.25 -21.64
CA GLY A 72 0.86 -20.80 -21.62
C GLY A 72 0.97 -22.22 -21.10
N GLY A 73 -0.11 -22.86 -20.67
CA GLY A 73 -0.10 -24.24 -20.17
C GLY A 73 0.77 -24.43 -18.93
N TYR A 74 0.93 -23.38 -18.10
CA TYR A 74 1.75 -23.36 -16.91
C TYR A 74 3.25 -23.62 -17.13
N GLN A 75 3.75 -23.26 -18.32
CA GLN A 75 5.15 -23.43 -18.68
C GLN A 75 5.78 -22.12 -19.18
N GLY A 76 6.80 -21.64 -18.52
CA GLY A 76 7.50 -20.42 -18.92
C GLY A 76 6.67 -19.14 -18.81
N ASN A 77 7.12 -18.12 -19.54
CA ASN A 77 6.32 -16.91 -19.77
C ASN A 77 5.32 -17.17 -20.90
N VAL A 78 4.17 -16.49 -20.88
CA VAL A 78 3.17 -16.68 -21.95
C VAL A 78 3.48 -15.77 -23.14
N VAL A 79 3.67 -14.48 -22.87
CA VAL A 79 4.10 -13.49 -23.87
C VAL A 79 5.42 -12.90 -23.43
N HIS A 80 6.47 -13.07 -24.21
CA HIS A 80 7.79 -12.48 -23.95
C HIS A 80 8.08 -11.41 -25.00
N VAL A 81 8.13 -10.15 -24.58
CA VAL A 81 8.37 -8.98 -25.45
C VAL A 81 9.84 -8.60 -25.40
N THR A 82 10.53 -8.72 -26.53
CA THR A 82 11.93 -8.33 -26.71
C THR A 82 12.11 -7.20 -27.72
N ALA A 83 11.04 -6.81 -28.39
CA ALA A 83 11.07 -5.70 -29.37
C ALA A 83 10.54 -4.41 -28.76
N ALA A 84 11.34 -3.35 -28.86
CA ALA A 84 10.94 -2.02 -28.45
C ALA A 84 9.80 -1.46 -29.31
N GLY A 85 8.86 -0.73 -28.68
CA GLY A 85 7.69 -0.17 -29.38
C GLY A 85 6.55 -1.16 -29.62
N THR A 86 6.59 -2.34 -29.00
CA THR A 86 5.49 -3.31 -29.05
C THR A 86 4.28 -2.85 -28.25
N VAL A 87 3.09 -3.10 -28.76
CA VAL A 87 1.80 -2.84 -28.08
C VAL A 87 1.05 -4.16 -27.91
N LEU A 88 0.65 -4.49 -26.69
CA LEU A 88 -0.29 -5.57 -26.34
C LEU A 88 -1.59 -4.92 -25.88
N GLU A 89 -2.70 -5.22 -26.54
CA GLU A 89 -3.97 -4.54 -26.32
C GLU A 89 -5.16 -5.48 -26.33
N GLY A 90 -6.05 -5.37 -25.35
CA GLY A 90 -7.34 -6.08 -25.33
C GLY A 90 -7.23 -7.60 -25.29
N LEU A 91 -6.17 -8.15 -24.71
CA LEU A 91 -5.89 -9.58 -24.68
C LEU A 91 -6.23 -10.19 -23.32
N HIS A 92 -6.69 -11.45 -23.30
CA HIS A 92 -6.68 -12.25 -22.11
C HIS A 92 -5.45 -13.18 -22.12
N ILE A 93 -4.58 -13.07 -21.12
CA ILE A 93 -3.32 -13.81 -21.03
C ILE A 93 -3.30 -14.59 -19.72
N ALA A 94 -3.11 -15.92 -19.81
CA ALA A 94 -3.27 -16.79 -18.65
C ALA A 94 -2.28 -17.97 -18.65
N GLU A 95 -2.20 -18.66 -17.50
CA GLU A 95 -1.46 -19.92 -17.32
C GLU A 95 0.07 -19.77 -17.48
N ALA A 96 0.67 -18.71 -16.93
CA ALA A 96 2.12 -18.66 -16.76
C ALA A 96 2.62 -19.70 -15.75
N SER A 97 3.89 -20.09 -15.85
CA SER A 97 4.47 -21.06 -14.92
C SER A 97 4.39 -20.56 -13.47
N PRO A 98 3.88 -21.38 -12.54
CA PRO A 98 3.75 -21.01 -11.12
C PRO A 98 5.05 -21.19 -10.32
N ARG A 99 6.18 -21.50 -10.95
CA ARG A 99 7.43 -21.80 -10.26
C ARG A 99 8.09 -20.53 -9.72
N LEU A 100 8.04 -20.31 -8.41
CA LEU A 100 8.66 -19.18 -7.71
C LEU A 100 10.17 -18.98 -8.02
N THR A 101 10.90 -20.04 -8.30
CA THR A 101 12.35 -19.97 -8.54
C THR A 101 12.76 -19.45 -9.92
N LYS A 102 11.79 -19.17 -10.79
CA LYS A 102 12.07 -18.78 -12.19
C LYS A 102 11.47 -17.42 -12.58
N ASP A 103 10.75 -16.75 -11.68
CA ASP A 103 10.14 -15.43 -11.90
C ASP A 103 9.40 -15.31 -13.25
N MET A 104 8.56 -16.31 -13.58
CA MET A 104 7.82 -16.34 -14.83
C MET A 104 6.56 -15.48 -14.76
N ALA A 105 6.18 -14.87 -15.87
CA ALA A 105 5.06 -13.94 -15.98
C ALA A 105 4.10 -14.30 -17.12
N CYS A 106 2.86 -13.82 -17.04
CA CYS A 106 2.00 -13.79 -18.22
C CYS A 106 2.58 -12.88 -19.30
N VAL A 107 3.07 -11.70 -18.92
CA VAL A 107 3.79 -10.81 -19.85
C VAL A 107 5.15 -10.51 -19.26
N LEU A 108 6.23 -10.95 -19.92
CA LEU A 108 7.59 -10.55 -19.64
C LEU A 108 8.02 -9.48 -20.64
N VAL A 109 8.44 -8.32 -20.16
CA VAL A 109 8.94 -7.20 -20.98
C VAL A 109 10.44 -7.05 -20.73
N GLU A 110 11.24 -7.29 -21.76
CA GLU A 110 12.70 -7.06 -21.77
C GLU A 110 13.08 -6.06 -22.90
N ALA A 111 12.22 -5.07 -23.14
CA ALA A 111 12.42 -4.05 -24.15
C ALA A 111 11.93 -2.67 -23.67
N ASP A 112 12.41 -1.62 -24.34
CA ASP A 112 11.98 -0.24 -24.08
C ASP A 112 10.70 0.10 -24.85
N ASP A 113 9.96 1.15 -24.38
CA ASP A 113 8.82 1.73 -25.10
C ASP A 113 7.69 0.73 -25.39
N VAL A 114 7.46 -0.23 -24.48
CA VAL A 114 6.40 -1.24 -24.60
C VAL A 114 5.12 -0.73 -23.94
N THR A 115 3.98 -0.97 -24.58
CA THR A 115 2.65 -0.68 -24.02
C THR A 115 1.89 -1.97 -23.80
N VAL A 116 1.36 -2.16 -22.56
CA VAL A 116 0.41 -3.23 -22.22
C VAL A 116 -0.86 -2.58 -21.73
N ARG A 117 -1.92 -2.66 -22.50
CA ARG A 117 -3.16 -1.95 -22.17
C ARG A 117 -4.42 -2.78 -22.35
N ASP A 118 -5.41 -2.50 -21.52
CA ASP A 118 -6.76 -3.07 -21.58
C ASP A 118 -6.76 -4.62 -21.61
N CYS A 119 -5.73 -5.24 -21.01
CA CYS A 119 -5.57 -6.68 -20.95
C CYS A 119 -6.15 -7.25 -19.66
N THR A 120 -6.67 -8.48 -19.74
CA THR A 120 -7.03 -9.30 -18.59
C THR A 120 -5.93 -10.34 -18.36
N ILE A 121 -5.39 -10.39 -17.15
CA ILE A 121 -4.30 -11.30 -16.80
C ILE A 121 -4.72 -12.16 -15.61
N THR A 122 -4.67 -13.47 -15.76
CA THR A 122 -5.13 -14.42 -14.76
C THR A 122 -4.18 -15.62 -14.65
N GLU A 123 -4.32 -16.40 -13.59
CA GLU A 123 -3.62 -17.68 -13.41
C GLU A 123 -2.08 -17.56 -13.59
N SER A 124 -1.49 -16.48 -13.08
CA SER A 124 -0.06 -16.20 -13.22
C SER A 124 0.68 -16.25 -11.89
N LEU A 125 2.00 -16.49 -11.93
CA LEU A 125 2.88 -16.14 -10.83
C LEU A 125 3.06 -14.62 -10.80
N HIS A 126 3.67 -14.04 -11.84
CA HIS A 126 3.67 -12.60 -12.06
C HIS A 126 2.71 -12.26 -13.20
N GLY A 127 1.90 -11.21 -13.02
CA GLY A 127 1.04 -10.73 -14.10
C GLY A 127 1.87 -10.13 -15.22
N ILE A 128 2.44 -8.95 -14.99
CA ILE A 128 3.35 -8.27 -15.91
C ILE A 128 4.70 -8.09 -15.21
N TYR A 129 5.77 -8.54 -15.84
CA TYR A 129 7.14 -8.37 -15.36
C TYR A 129 7.94 -7.51 -16.32
N VAL A 130 8.31 -6.31 -15.89
CA VAL A 130 9.22 -5.42 -16.64
C VAL A 130 10.63 -5.62 -16.10
N LYS A 131 11.49 -6.21 -16.93
CA LYS A 131 12.87 -6.53 -16.57
C LYS A 131 13.82 -5.75 -17.45
N ALA A 132 14.50 -4.78 -16.87
CA ALA A 132 15.44 -3.87 -17.54
C ALA A 132 14.83 -2.97 -18.64
N GLY A 133 13.50 -3.03 -18.89
CA GLY A 133 12.79 -2.18 -19.85
C GLY A 133 12.59 -0.76 -19.30
N ARG A 134 12.51 0.21 -20.18
CA ARG A 134 12.28 1.62 -19.85
C ARG A 134 11.08 2.16 -20.62
N ARG A 135 10.42 3.16 -20.02
CA ARG A 135 9.26 3.84 -20.64
C ARG A 135 8.14 2.86 -21.03
N THR A 136 8.00 1.80 -20.21
CA THR A 136 6.88 0.87 -20.35
C THR A 136 5.61 1.52 -19.83
N GLU A 137 4.55 1.48 -20.61
CA GLU A 137 3.21 1.92 -20.21
C GLU A 137 2.32 0.71 -19.92
N ILE A 138 1.77 0.64 -18.70
CA ILE A 138 0.85 -0.41 -18.25
C ILE A 138 -0.44 0.27 -17.87
N VAL A 139 -1.49 0.15 -18.70
CA VAL A 139 -2.69 1.01 -18.61
C VAL A 139 -3.97 0.21 -18.70
N GLY A 140 -4.89 0.42 -17.76
CA GLY A 140 -6.25 -0.14 -17.83
C GLY A 140 -6.34 -1.66 -17.74
N ASN A 141 -5.30 -2.33 -17.22
CA ASN A 141 -5.29 -3.79 -17.14
C ASN A 141 -6.01 -4.28 -15.89
N ARG A 142 -6.63 -5.46 -15.99
CA ARG A 142 -7.20 -6.21 -14.88
C ARG A 142 -6.32 -7.43 -14.59
N ILE A 143 -5.68 -7.43 -13.42
CA ILE A 143 -4.70 -8.44 -13.04
C ILE A 143 -5.20 -9.17 -11.78
N GLU A 144 -5.50 -10.46 -11.91
CA GLU A 144 -5.97 -11.30 -10.82
C GLU A 144 -4.96 -12.42 -10.51
N GLY A 145 -4.60 -12.50 -9.24
CA GLY A 145 -3.74 -13.56 -8.74
C GLY A 145 -4.47 -14.90 -8.56
N ARG A 146 -3.73 -15.92 -8.19
CA ARG A 146 -4.22 -17.30 -8.01
C ARG A 146 -4.80 -17.52 -6.63
N LEU A 147 -6.12 -17.68 -6.53
CA LEU A 147 -6.80 -17.98 -5.26
C LEU A 147 -6.62 -19.42 -4.77
N ASP A 148 -6.22 -20.35 -5.64
CA ASP A 148 -5.90 -21.73 -5.29
C ASP A 148 -4.58 -21.88 -4.53
N LEU A 149 -3.76 -20.82 -4.51
CA LEU A 149 -2.49 -20.74 -3.76
C LEU A 149 -2.68 -19.96 -2.45
N ILE A 150 -1.95 -20.36 -1.43
CA ILE A 150 -1.83 -19.52 -0.22
C ILE A 150 -1.14 -18.20 -0.58
N GLU A 151 -1.47 -17.13 0.13
CA GLU A 151 -0.99 -15.76 -0.18
C GLU A 151 0.54 -15.69 -0.37
N ALA A 152 1.31 -16.39 0.48
CA ALA A 152 2.77 -16.38 0.42
C ALA A 152 3.36 -16.98 -0.87
N ASP A 153 2.62 -17.88 -1.51
CA ASP A 153 3.05 -18.58 -2.73
C ASP A 153 2.54 -17.90 -4.01
N ARG A 154 1.68 -16.88 -3.88
CA ARG A 154 1.28 -16.04 -5.00
C ARG A 154 2.45 -15.14 -5.42
N GLY A 155 2.45 -14.71 -6.65
CA GLY A 155 3.41 -13.74 -7.16
C GLY A 155 2.87 -12.30 -7.14
N ASN A 156 3.51 -11.44 -7.90
CA ASN A 156 3.21 -10.02 -7.95
C ASN A 156 2.26 -9.72 -9.14
N GLY A 157 1.39 -8.72 -8.96
CA GLY A 157 0.57 -8.24 -10.08
C GLY A 157 1.43 -7.61 -11.17
N ILE A 158 2.14 -6.57 -10.81
CA ILE A 158 3.17 -5.93 -11.66
C ILE A 158 4.50 -6.03 -10.94
N HIS A 159 5.54 -6.48 -11.62
CA HIS A 159 6.90 -6.59 -11.10
C HIS A 159 7.83 -5.73 -11.94
N LEU A 160 8.48 -4.74 -11.32
CA LEU A 160 9.48 -3.88 -11.93
C LEU A 160 10.86 -4.25 -11.36
N TRP A 161 11.79 -4.62 -12.22
CA TRP A 161 13.16 -4.92 -11.81
C TRP A 161 14.16 -4.26 -12.76
N ASN A 162 15.08 -3.47 -12.19
CA ASN A 162 16.12 -2.74 -12.91
C ASN A 162 15.55 -1.96 -14.11
N SER A 163 14.42 -1.28 -13.91
CA SER A 163 13.66 -0.57 -14.94
C SER A 163 13.48 0.89 -14.58
N SER A 164 13.08 1.76 -15.52
CA SER A 164 12.89 3.17 -15.20
C SER A 164 11.94 3.90 -16.15
N LYS A 165 11.42 5.04 -15.65
CA LYS A 165 10.55 5.95 -16.41
C LYS A 165 9.30 5.27 -16.94
N ASN A 166 8.77 4.32 -16.17
CA ASN A 166 7.56 3.60 -16.54
C ASN A 166 6.31 4.39 -16.09
N ARG A 167 5.17 4.05 -16.65
CA ARG A 167 3.88 4.61 -16.27
C ARG A 167 2.88 3.48 -16.01
N ILE A 168 2.31 3.45 -14.83
CA ILE A 168 1.33 2.44 -14.41
C ILE A 168 0.03 3.16 -14.06
N ILE A 169 -0.98 3.00 -14.92
CA ILE A 169 -2.16 3.88 -14.90
C ILE A 169 -3.44 3.06 -14.95
N GLU A 170 -4.39 3.37 -14.06
CA GLU A 170 -5.76 2.85 -14.10
C GLU A 170 -5.88 1.31 -14.12
N ASN A 171 -4.93 0.60 -13.51
CA ASN A 171 -5.01 -0.85 -13.41
C ASN A 171 -5.78 -1.28 -12.16
N GLU A 172 -6.53 -2.38 -12.27
CA GLU A 172 -7.11 -3.12 -11.15
C GLU A 172 -6.24 -4.35 -10.86
N ILE A 173 -5.68 -4.44 -9.64
CA ILE A 173 -4.76 -5.52 -9.25
C ILE A 173 -5.21 -6.12 -7.94
N PHE A 174 -5.45 -7.42 -7.89
CA PHE A 174 -6.00 -8.04 -6.69
C PHE A 174 -5.71 -9.54 -6.58
N ASN A 175 -5.88 -10.08 -5.36
CA ASN A 175 -5.65 -11.47 -5.02
C ASN A 175 -4.22 -11.95 -5.30
N VAL A 176 -3.26 -11.04 -5.38
CA VAL A 176 -1.83 -11.29 -5.59
C VAL A 176 -1.09 -11.29 -4.25
N ARG A 177 0.18 -11.71 -4.24
CA ARG A 177 1.02 -11.52 -3.05
C ARG A 177 1.34 -10.04 -2.87
N ASP A 178 1.94 -9.40 -3.85
CA ASP A 178 2.24 -7.98 -3.84
C ASP A 178 1.63 -7.34 -5.11
N GLY A 179 0.90 -6.24 -4.94
CA GLY A 179 0.21 -5.57 -6.06
C GLY A 179 1.19 -5.07 -7.09
N ILE A 180 1.99 -4.07 -6.73
CA ILE A 180 3.10 -3.59 -7.55
C ILE A 180 4.39 -3.75 -6.75
N TYR A 181 5.35 -4.50 -7.29
CA TYR A 181 6.65 -4.73 -6.68
C TYR A 181 7.74 -3.96 -7.45
N PHE A 182 8.52 -3.19 -6.69
CA PHE A 182 9.66 -2.43 -7.20
C PHE A 182 10.98 -2.97 -6.64
N SER A 183 11.96 -3.11 -7.53
CA SER A 183 13.33 -3.37 -7.15
C SER A 183 14.27 -2.73 -8.17
N PHE A 184 15.02 -1.72 -7.75
CA PHE A 184 15.87 -0.90 -8.63
C PHE A 184 15.06 -0.32 -9.81
N ALA A 185 13.90 0.31 -9.51
CA ALA A 185 13.02 0.86 -10.53
C ALA A 185 12.72 2.33 -10.24
N ASP A 186 13.40 3.22 -10.95
CA ASP A 186 13.40 4.65 -10.70
C ASP A 186 12.51 5.44 -11.65
N SER A 187 12.14 6.66 -11.24
CA SER A 187 11.44 7.65 -12.07
C SER A 187 10.15 7.12 -12.70
N THR A 188 9.40 6.32 -11.94
CA THR A 188 8.14 5.71 -12.40
C THR A 188 6.94 6.48 -11.85
N GLU A 189 5.93 6.67 -12.67
CA GLU A 189 4.67 7.34 -12.32
C GLU A 189 3.54 6.31 -12.17
N ILE A 190 2.84 6.33 -11.03
CA ILE A 190 1.78 5.39 -10.68
C ILE A 190 0.51 6.18 -10.38
N VAL A 191 -0.53 6.06 -11.23
CA VAL A 191 -1.69 6.95 -11.20
C VAL A 191 -3.00 6.18 -11.31
N ARG A 192 -3.95 6.50 -10.43
CA ARG A 192 -5.34 5.99 -10.44
C ARG A 192 -5.48 4.47 -10.50
N ASN A 193 -4.52 3.73 -9.92
CA ASN A 193 -4.64 2.29 -9.82
C ASN A 193 -5.47 1.90 -8.59
N HIS A 194 -6.19 0.78 -8.69
CA HIS A 194 -6.92 0.16 -7.60
C HIS A 194 -6.26 -1.18 -7.23
N ILE A 195 -5.64 -1.23 -6.06
CA ILE A 195 -4.92 -2.42 -5.60
C ILE A 195 -5.53 -2.91 -4.28
N HIS A 196 -6.01 -4.17 -4.28
CA HIS A 196 -6.72 -4.70 -3.12
C HIS A 196 -6.54 -6.21 -2.91
N HIS A 197 -6.81 -6.67 -1.69
CA HIS A 197 -6.70 -8.09 -1.31
C HIS A 197 -5.32 -8.68 -1.62
N ALA A 198 -4.27 -7.92 -1.31
CA ALA A 198 -2.88 -8.31 -1.42
C ALA A 198 -2.19 -8.27 -0.05
N ARG A 199 -1.04 -8.92 0.07
CA ARG A 199 -0.18 -8.73 1.24
C ARG A 199 0.30 -7.28 1.30
N TYR A 200 0.94 -6.81 0.26
CA TYR A 200 1.31 -5.41 0.09
C TYR A 200 0.68 -4.87 -1.19
N GLY A 201 -0.06 -3.77 -1.08
CA GLY A 201 -0.54 -3.05 -2.25
C GLY A 201 0.63 -2.54 -3.08
N LEU A 202 1.60 -1.92 -2.41
CA LEU A 202 2.87 -1.51 -2.95
C LEU A 202 4.00 -2.13 -2.12
N HIS A 203 4.89 -2.90 -2.75
CA HIS A 203 6.12 -3.43 -2.15
C HIS A 203 7.33 -2.85 -2.89
N TYR A 204 8.22 -2.17 -2.17
CA TYR A 204 9.12 -1.23 -2.79
C TYR A 204 10.51 -1.28 -2.15
N MET A 205 11.56 -1.48 -2.96
CA MET A 205 12.93 -1.57 -2.47
C MET A 205 13.91 -0.94 -3.45
N TYR A 206 14.87 -0.15 -2.93
CA TYR A 206 16.00 0.39 -3.68
C TYR A 206 15.59 1.10 -4.98
N SER A 207 14.60 1.98 -4.90
CA SER A 207 14.01 2.65 -6.05
C SER A 207 13.72 4.11 -5.71
N ASN A 208 14.17 5.05 -6.52
CA ASN A 208 14.15 6.47 -6.20
C ASN A 208 13.34 7.27 -7.21
N ASP A 209 13.03 8.53 -6.90
CA ASP A 209 12.37 9.48 -7.80
C ASP A 209 11.02 8.98 -8.33
N ASN A 210 10.24 8.24 -7.52
CA ASN A 210 8.94 7.71 -7.95
C ASN A 210 7.78 8.52 -7.37
N SER A 211 6.68 8.55 -8.12
CA SER A 211 5.50 9.33 -7.75
C SER A 211 4.20 8.54 -7.88
N PHE A 212 3.34 8.73 -6.88
CA PHE A 212 2.09 8.02 -6.71
C PHE A 212 0.96 9.02 -6.56
N TYR A 213 0.00 9.02 -7.50
CA TYR A 213 -1.11 9.96 -7.53
C TYR A 213 -2.46 9.26 -7.63
N ASP A 214 -3.41 9.67 -6.81
CA ASP A 214 -4.81 9.30 -6.92
C ASP A 214 -5.08 7.78 -6.91
N ASN A 215 -4.18 6.97 -6.29
CA ASN A 215 -4.34 5.53 -6.21
C ASN A 215 -5.19 5.12 -5.01
N LEU A 216 -5.89 4.00 -5.13
CA LEU A 216 -6.63 3.35 -4.06
C LEU A 216 -5.95 2.03 -3.65
N PHE A 217 -5.43 1.99 -2.43
CA PHE A 217 -4.88 0.80 -1.78
C PHE A 217 -5.82 0.38 -0.67
N GLU A 218 -6.58 -0.69 -0.84
CA GLU A 218 -7.54 -1.09 0.19
C GLU A 218 -7.53 -2.58 0.50
N LYS A 219 -7.87 -2.92 1.76
CA LYS A 219 -7.98 -4.31 2.21
C LYS A 219 -6.72 -5.14 1.92
N ASN A 220 -5.56 -4.50 1.98
CA ASN A 220 -4.26 -5.15 1.94
C ASN A 220 -3.76 -5.37 3.38
N VAL A 221 -2.74 -6.21 3.58
CA VAL A 221 -2.06 -6.23 4.89
C VAL A 221 -1.31 -4.92 5.08
N ALA A 222 -0.59 -4.43 4.06
CA ALA A 222 -0.12 -3.05 4.04
C ALA A 222 -0.52 -2.38 2.73
N GLY A 223 -1.01 -1.14 2.80
CA GLY A 223 -1.32 -0.35 1.61
C GLY A 223 -0.05 -0.07 0.82
N ALA A 224 0.97 0.49 1.48
CA ALA A 224 2.29 0.68 0.91
C ALA A 224 3.38 0.29 1.92
N ALA A 225 4.38 -0.46 1.48
CA ALA A 225 5.57 -0.82 2.25
C ALA A 225 6.82 -0.45 1.44
N LEU A 226 7.45 0.67 1.82
CA LEU A 226 8.62 1.22 1.13
C LEU A 226 9.88 1.03 1.97
N MET A 227 10.96 0.63 1.32
CA MET A 227 12.21 0.33 1.99
C MET A 227 13.42 0.80 1.18
N TYR A 228 14.41 1.38 1.88
CA TYR A 228 15.74 1.70 1.35
C TYR A 228 15.72 2.57 0.09
N SER A 229 14.98 3.67 0.12
CA SER A 229 14.76 4.53 -1.04
C SER A 229 14.58 6.00 -0.64
N GLU A 230 14.67 6.89 -1.61
CA GLU A 230 14.59 8.32 -1.40
C GLU A 230 13.82 9.03 -2.53
N ASP A 231 13.44 10.30 -2.27
CA ASP A 231 12.77 11.18 -3.22
C ASP A 231 11.43 10.61 -3.73
N ILE A 232 10.53 10.29 -2.81
CA ILE A 232 9.23 9.69 -3.13
C ILE A 232 8.10 10.68 -2.89
N MET A 233 7.16 10.76 -3.84
CA MET A 233 5.96 11.59 -3.74
C MET A 233 4.70 10.73 -3.66
N PHE A 234 3.92 10.91 -2.60
CA PHE A 234 2.55 10.41 -2.48
C PHE A 234 1.58 11.59 -2.43
N ALA A 235 0.72 11.73 -3.42
CA ALA A 235 -0.30 12.77 -3.40
C ALA A 235 -1.70 12.26 -3.76
N ARG A 236 -2.68 12.59 -2.93
CA ARG A 236 -4.10 12.26 -3.10
C ARG A 236 -4.40 10.77 -3.22
N ASN A 237 -3.56 9.91 -2.61
CA ASN A 237 -3.83 8.49 -2.55
C ASN A 237 -4.76 8.17 -1.37
N THR A 238 -5.47 7.06 -1.48
CA THR A 238 -6.27 6.49 -0.39
C THR A 238 -5.65 5.18 0.07
N PHE A 239 -5.35 5.08 1.37
CA PHE A 239 -4.90 3.88 2.05
C PHE A 239 -5.96 3.46 3.06
N ALA A 240 -6.74 2.42 2.74
CA ALA A 240 -7.94 2.12 3.50
C ALA A 240 -8.04 0.65 3.93
N ARG A 241 -8.56 0.44 5.15
CA ARG A 241 -8.95 -0.89 5.63
C ARG A 241 -7.83 -1.94 5.62
N CYS A 242 -6.58 -1.49 5.82
CA CYS A 242 -5.44 -2.38 6.03
C CYS A 242 -5.45 -2.82 7.50
N ARG A 243 -5.98 -4.02 7.77
CA ARG A 243 -6.23 -4.53 9.11
C ARG A 243 -5.45 -5.80 9.42
N GLY A 244 -4.92 -5.90 10.65
CA GLY A 244 -4.20 -7.07 11.13
C GLY A 244 -3.06 -6.73 12.08
N PHE A 245 -2.37 -7.72 12.61
CA PHE A 245 -1.32 -7.54 13.61
C PHE A 245 -0.13 -6.69 13.09
N ARG A 246 0.24 -6.88 11.81
CA ARG A 246 1.30 -6.11 11.13
C ARG A 246 0.73 -5.38 9.92
N ALA A 247 -0.41 -4.72 10.11
CA ALA A 247 -1.07 -4.00 9.05
C ALA A 247 -0.82 -2.49 9.18
N TYR A 248 -0.59 -1.87 8.02
CA TYR A 248 -0.22 -0.46 7.90
C TYR A 248 -0.95 0.16 6.70
N GLY A 249 -1.36 1.42 6.82
CA GLY A 249 -1.69 2.24 5.66
C GLY A 249 -0.43 2.49 4.85
N ILE A 250 0.57 3.14 5.47
CA ILE A 250 1.88 3.41 4.89
C ILE A 250 2.96 2.94 5.87
N LEU A 251 3.94 2.17 5.37
CA LEU A 251 5.14 1.78 6.08
C LEU A 251 6.36 2.35 5.35
N LEU A 252 7.18 3.14 6.06
CA LEU A 252 8.43 3.71 5.60
C LEU A 252 9.58 3.13 6.43
N GLN A 253 10.46 2.36 5.79
CA GLN A 253 11.61 1.72 6.43
C GLN A 253 12.91 2.16 5.76
N SER A 254 13.79 2.84 6.49
CA SER A 254 15.04 3.38 5.95
C SER A 254 14.81 4.19 4.66
N MET A 255 13.95 5.19 4.80
CA MET A 255 13.57 6.10 3.73
C MET A 255 14.09 7.50 4.02
N SER A 256 14.34 8.29 2.99
CA SER A 256 14.57 9.74 3.14
C SER A 256 13.84 10.56 2.08
N ARG A 257 13.51 11.80 2.43
CA ARG A 257 12.84 12.77 1.56
C ARG A 257 11.55 12.24 0.91
N VAL A 258 10.69 11.63 1.73
CA VAL A 258 9.34 11.25 1.31
C VAL A 258 8.40 12.43 1.53
N THR A 259 7.71 12.85 0.49
CA THR A 259 6.61 13.82 0.58
C THR A 259 5.27 13.10 0.49
N ALA A 260 4.46 13.18 1.53
CA ALA A 260 3.08 12.65 1.54
C ALA A 260 2.10 13.81 1.73
N ARG A 261 1.31 14.11 0.68
CA ARG A 261 0.44 15.28 0.67
C ARG A 261 -0.99 14.97 0.23
N GLY A 262 -1.97 15.42 1.01
CA GLY A 262 -3.39 15.31 0.65
C GLY A 262 -3.87 13.88 0.52
N ASN A 263 -3.26 12.92 1.22
CA ASN A 263 -3.69 11.53 1.19
C ASN A 263 -4.76 11.28 2.26
N LEU A 264 -5.62 10.31 1.98
CA LEU A 264 -6.59 9.76 2.94
C LEU A 264 -6.06 8.42 3.48
N ILE A 265 -5.81 8.37 4.80
CA ILE A 265 -5.31 7.19 5.49
C ILE A 265 -6.37 6.78 6.52
N VAL A 266 -7.20 5.80 6.17
CA VAL A 266 -8.46 5.57 6.90
C VAL A 266 -8.69 4.11 7.26
N ASP A 267 -9.16 3.89 8.49
CA ASP A 267 -9.60 2.58 8.98
C ASP A 267 -8.50 1.49 8.90
N ASN A 268 -7.27 1.85 9.22
CA ASN A 268 -6.13 0.92 9.26
C ASN A 268 -5.78 0.53 10.70
N SER A 269 -5.07 -0.59 10.90
CA SER A 269 -4.52 -0.91 12.22
C SER A 269 -3.43 0.09 12.62
N ARG A 270 -2.59 0.50 11.67
CA ARG A 270 -1.67 1.65 11.81
C ARG A 270 -1.80 2.52 10.57
N GLY A 271 -1.95 3.82 10.75
CA GLY A 271 -2.00 4.77 9.65
C GLY A 271 -0.64 4.90 8.99
N ILE A 272 0.29 5.55 9.66
CA ILE A 272 1.65 5.79 9.19
C ILE A 272 2.64 5.14 10.15
N PHE A 273 3.51 4.28 9.65
CA PHE A 273 4.62 3.71 10.38
C PHE A 273 5.94 4.14 9.75
N MET A 274 6.82 4.74 10.54
CA MET A 274 8.15 5.16 10.11
C MET A 274 9.21 4.53 11.02
N ASN A 275 10.25 3.98 10.41
CA ASN A 275 11.40 3.44 11.10
C ASN A 275 12.67 3.77 10.32
N ASN A 276 13.59 4.48 10.95
CA ASN A 276 14.79 4.99 10.30
C ASN A 276 14.43 5.75 9.00
N ALA A 277 13.45 6.67 9.10
CA ALA A 277 12.97 7.49 7.99
C ALA A 277 13.14 8.97 8.36
N ASP A 278 13.92 9.69 7.57
CA ASP A 278 14.34 11.06 7.86
C ASP A 278 13.95 12.04 6.76
N SER A 279 13.89 13.33 7.14
CA SER A 279 13.67 14.43 6.21
C SER A 279 12.39 14.25 5.37
N CYS A 280 11.35 13.69 5.97
CA CYS A 280 10.06 13.46 5.31
C CYS A 280 9.07 14.59 5.62
N ASP A 281 8.32 15.01 4.61
CA ASP A 281 7.26 16.02 4.69
C ASP A 281 5.89 15.34 4.62
N ILE A 282 5.17 15.31 5.74
CA ILE A 282 3.83 14.74 5.86
C ILE A 282 2.84 15.90 6.02
N GLU A 283 2.21 16.29 4.93
CA GLU A 283 1.47 17.55 4.85
C GLU A 283 0.04 17.36 4.34
N SER A 284 -0.92 18.02 4.98
CA SER A 284 -2.31 18.12 4.50
C SER A 284 -2.98 16.76 4.27
N ASN A 285 -2.63 15.72 5.06
CA ASN A 285 -3.26 14.42 4.98
C ASN A 285 -4.41 14.30 5.97
N ASP A 286 -5.39 13.45 5.65
CA ASP A 286 -6.44 13.04 6.57
C ASP A 286 -6.14 11.63 7.10
N VAL A 287 -5.81 11.54 8.39
CA VAL A 287 -5.52 10.29 9.08
C VAL A 287 -6.68 9.99 10.04
N VAL A 288 -7.58 9.10 9.62
CA VAL A 288 -8.93 8.99 10.20
C VAL A 288 -9.24 7.58 10.65
N ASN A 289 -9.81 7.42 11.84
CA ASN A 289 -10.32 6.14 12.36
C ASN A 289 -9.29 4.99 12.37
N ASN A 290 -8.01 5.27 12.48
CA ASN A 290 -7.00 4.22 12.62
C ASN A 290 -6.88 3.78 14.10
N ASP A 291 -6.44 2.53 14.36
CA ASP A 291 -6.18 2.13 15.75
C ASP A 291 -4.97 2.92 16.29
N LEU A 292 -3.97 3.18 15.47
CA LEU A 292 -2.84 4.05 15.77
C LEU A 292 -2.58 4.94 14.56
N ALA A 293 -2.62 6.28 14.74
CA ALA A 293 -2.43 7.20 13.63
C ALA A 293 -0.98 7.19 13.13
N ILE A 294 -0.02 7.39 14.03
CA ILE A 294 1.40 7.49 13.71
C ILE A 294 2.20 6.62 14.67
N GLN A 295 3.13 5.85 14.12
CA GLN A 295 4.19 5.19 14.89
C GLN A 295 5.55 5.61 14.34
N LEU A 296 6.40 6.21 15.20
CA LEU A 296 7.77 6.58 14.88
C LEU A 296 8.71 5.72 15.72
N ASN A 297 9.60 5.01 15.03
CA ASN A 297 10.69 4.28 15.66
C ASN A 297 12.02 5.03 15.48
N GLY A 298 13.10 4.53 16.05
CA GLY A 298 14.41 5.20 16.03
C GLY A 298 14.88 5.62 14.64
N GLY A 299 15.68 6.71 14.56
CA GLY A 299 16.21 7.25 13.32
C GLY A 299 15.17 8.00 12.46
N CYS A 300 14.16 8.57 13.07
CA CYS A 300 13.13 9.38 12.39
C CYS A 300 13.36 10.87 12.64
N ASP A 301 14.48 11.42 12.15
CA ASP A 301 14.90 12.80 12.42
C ASP A 301 14.57 13.76 11.26
N GLY A 302 14.41 15.04 11.57
CA GLY A 302 14.17 16.09 10.59
C GLY A 302 12.83 15.99 9.85
N ASN A 303 11.89 15.18 10.33
CA ASN A 303 10.57 15.04 9.72
C ASN A 303 9.66 16.22 10.08
N LEU A 304 8.73 16.53 9.20
CA LEU A 304 7.74 17.59 9.37
C LEU A 304 6.32 17.04 9.18
N PHE A 305 5.48 17.20 10.19
CA PHE A 305 4.05 16.90 10.14
C PHE A 305 3.27 18.20 10.31
N VAL A 306 2.64 18.71 9.26
CA VAL A 306 1.92 19.97 9.28
C VAL A 306 0.62 19.92 8.52
N ARG A 307 -0.37 20.65 9.02
CA ARG A 307 -1.68 20.80 8.37
C ARG A 307 -2.41 19.46 8.12
N ASN A 308 -2.04 18.40 8.87
CA ASN A 308 -2.77 17.13 8.80
C ASN A 308 -3.98 17.16 9.73
N ASN A 309 -4.98 16.37 9.40
CA ASN A 309 -6.12 16.08 10.26
C ASN A 309 -5.96 14.69 10.90
N PHE A 310 -5.82 14.64 12.21
CA PHE A 310 -5.82 13.40 12.99
C PHE A 310 -7.18 13.26 13.66
N ILE A 311 -8.06 12.43 13.08
CA ILE A 311 -9.47 12.39 13.44
C ILE A 311 -9.87 11.01 13.95
N ASN A 312 -10.41 10.95 15.17
CA ASN A 312 -10.99 9.75 15.75
C ASN A 312 -10.06 8.52 15.72
N ASN A 313 -8.75 8.73 15.75
CA ASN A 313 -7.82 7.63 15.94
C ASN A 313 -7.89 7.14 17.39
N LEU A 314 -7.71 5.84 17.60
CA LEU A 314 -7.76 5.29 18.95
C LEU A 314 -6.54 5.72 19.77
N SER A 315 -5.39 5.86 19.08
CA SER A 315 -4.15 6.42 19.62
C SER A 315 -3.54 7.33 18.53
N ASP A 316 -3.08 8.53 18.90
CA ASP A 316 -2.55 9.49 17.94
C ASP A 316 -1.08 9.20 17.60
N LEU A 317 -0.23 8.93 18.61
CA LEU A 317 1.20 8.76 18.40
C LEU A 317 1.79 7.71 19.32
N LEU A 318 2.61 6.82 18.76
CA LEU A 318 3.50 5.92 19.50
C LEU A 318 4.96 6.22 19.12
N LEU A 319 5.78 6.58 20.11
CA LEU A 319 7.22 6.77 19.96
C LEU A 319 7.96 5.62 20.64
N ASP A 320 8.88 4.98 19.93
CA ASP A 320 9.76 3.93 20.48
C ASP A 320 11.04 4.52 21.09
N VAL A 321 11.42 5.73 20.69
CA VAL A 321 12.64 6.43 21.13
C VAL A 321 12.28 7.87 21.50
N SER A 322 12.77 8.35 22.65
CA SER A 322 12.78 9.78 23.00
C SER A 322 13.86 10.54 22.21
N ASP A 323 13.72 11.84 22.07
CA ASP A 323 14.64 12.77 21.37
C ASP A 323 14.62 12.65 19.83
N LEU A 324 13.46 12.47 19.21
CA LEU A 324 13.34 12.62 17.75
C LEU A 324 13.20 14.11 17.38
N GLU A 325 14.00 14.59 16.44
CA GLU A 325 13.89 15.94 15.87
C GLU A 325 12.74 16.05 14.86
N THR A 326 11.54 15.60 15.26
CA THR A 326 10.32 15.71 14.44
C THR A 326 9.58 16.99 14.79
N ARG A 327 9.23 17.78 13.78
CA ARG A 327 8.46 19.01 13.92
C ARG A 327 7.00 18.77 13.62
N TRP A 328 6.12 19.36 14.44
CA TRP A 328 4.67 19.21 14.35
C TRP A 328 3.96 20.48 13.90
N ALA A 329 4.70 21.54 13.69
CA ALA A 329 4.23 22.82 13.15
C ALA A 329 5.33 23.51 12.35
N ASP A 330 4.93 24.43 11.49
CA ASP A 330 5.77 25.40 10.80
C ASP A 330 5.28 26.85 11.10
N ALA A 331 5.73 27.82 10.31
CA ALA A 331 5.31 29.21 10.48
C ALA A 331 3.83 29.47 10.16
N ASP A 332 3.20 28.58 9.38
CA ASP A 332 1.82 28.73 8.91
C ASP A 332 0.82 27.92 9.76
N GLY A 333 1.27 27.13 10.75
CA GLY A 333 0.44 26.40 11.70
C GLY A 333 0.86 24.96 11.90
N GLY A 334 0.12 24.27 12.78
CA GLY A 334 0.31 22.86 13.13
C GLY A 334 -0.75 21.95 12.51
N ASN A 335 -1.18 20.95 13.28
CA ASN A 335 -2.13 19.93 12.82
C ASN A 335 -3.46 20.05 13.59
N TYR A 336 -4.52 19.53 13.00
CA TYR A 336 -5.77 19.32 13.71
C TYR A 336 -5.77 17.96 14.41
N TRP A 337 -6.11 17.95 15.69
CA TRP A 337 -6.22 16.75 16.53
C TRP A 337 -7.61 16.68 17.11
N SER A 338 -8.39 15.67 16.76
CA SER A 338 -9.73 15.51 17.33
C SER A 338 -9.73 15.27 18.85
N SER A 339 -8.60 14.91 19.42
CA SER A 339 -8.36 14.75 20.86
C SER A 339 -7.96 16.04 21.56
N TYR A 340 -7.55 17.10 20.86
CA TYR A 340 -7.22 18.41 21.43
C TYR A 340 -8.42 19.08 22.08
N ARG A 341 -8.21 19.72 23.23
CA ARG A 341 -9.25 20.40 24.03
C ARG A 341 -8.81 21.78 24.54
N GLY A 342 -7.93 22.42 23.82
CA GLY A 342 -7.51 23.80 24.12
C GLY A 342 -8.56 24.84 23.73
N TYR A 343 -8.18 26.09 23.78
CA TYR A 343 -8.99 27.24 23.44
C TYR A 343 -8.18 28.19 22.53
N ASP A 344 -8.89 29.03 21.84
CA ASP A 344 -8.37 30.07 20.95
C ASP A 344 -9.00 31.39 21.43
N LEU A 345 -8.22 32.23 22.10
CA LEU A 345 -8.68 33.48 22.73
C LEU A 345 -8.53 34.68 21.80
N ASP A 346 -7.58 34.63 20.88
CA ASP A 346 -7.31 35.73 19.95
C ASP A 346 -8.03 35.54 18.61
N GLY A 347 -8.60 34.36 18.35
CA GLY A 347 -9.46 34.06 17.21
C GLY A 347 -8.68 33.84 15.91
N ASP A 348 -7.43 33.43 15.98
CA ASP A 348 -6.58 33.19 14.80
C ASP A 348 -6.77 31.77 14.21
N GLY A 349 -7.51 30.89 14.91
CA GLY A 349 -7.80 29.51 14.48
C GLY A 349 -6.78 28.49 14.96
N ALA A 350 -5.72 28.91 15.64
CA ALA A 350 -4.80 28.04 16.35
C ALA A 350 -5.13 28.02 17.85
N GLY A 351 -4.84 26.94 18.52
CA GLY A 351 -5.03 26.87 19.97
C GLY A 351 -3.90 27.57 20.72
N ASP A 352 -4.24 28.40 21.69
CA ASP A 352 -3.29 29.10 22.57
C ASP A 352 -2.44 28.20 23.46
N LEU A 353 -2.86 26.94 23.62
CA LEU A 353 -2.10 25.96 24.39
C LEU A 353 -1.52 24.90 23.46
N PRO A 354 -0.21 24.63 23.56
CA PRO A 354 0.39 23.52 22.84
C PRO A 354 -0.29 22.19 23.16
N PHE A 355 -0.36 21.30 22.19
CA PHE A 355 -0.92 19.98 22.33
C PHE A 355 0.18 18.95 22.57
N SER A 356 0.21 18.32 23.75
CA SER A 356 1.03 17.14 24.01
C SER A 356 0.40 15.93 23.31
N ILE A 357 1.04 15.44 22.24
CA ILE A 357 0.50 14.40 21.37
C ILE A 357 0.49 13.06 22.08
N GLN A 358 1.47 12.82 23.00
CA GLN A 358 1.54 11.60 23.78
C GLN A 358 0.83 11.76 25.14
N ASN A 359 0.04 10.77 25.51
CA ASN A 359 -0.57 10.65 26.83
C ASN A 359 0.14 9.56 27.66
N VAL A 360 -0.15 9.52 28.98
CA VAL A 360 0.42 8.52 29.92
C VAL A 360 0.23 7.09 29.44
N PHE A 361 -0.90 6.80 28.81
CA PHE A 361 -1.22 5.46 28.34
C PHE A 361 -0.30 5.03 27.20
N GLN A 362 -0.01 5.93 26.27
CA GLN A 362 0.90 5.70 25.13
C GLN A 362 2.35 5.49 25.62
N ILE A 363 2.77 6.25 26.61
CA ILE A 363 4.08 6.06 27.26
C ILE A 363 4.17 4.70 27.97
N LEU A 364 3.09 4.26 28.59
CA LEU A 364 3.02 2.92 29.18
C LEU A 364 3.04 1.82 28.12
N GLU A 365 2.35 2.01 26.99
CA GLU A 365 2.33 1.08 25.87
C GLU A 365 3.73 0.85 25.28
N THR A 366 4.56 1.88 25.21
CA THR A 366 5.95 1.76 24.78
C THR A 366 6.76 0.81 25.66
N LYS A 367 6.49 0.82 26.98
CA LYS A 367 7.20 -0.01 27.97
C LYS A 367 6.58 -1.38 28.17
N VAL A 368 5.27 -1.49 28.01
CA VAL A 368 4.47 -2.68 28.24
C VAL A 368 3.42 -2.79 27.13
N PRO A 369 3.77 -3.39 25.97
CA PRO A 369 2.89 -3.44 24.80
C PRO A 369 1.51 -4.07 25.04
N GLU A 370 1.40 -4.93 26.06
CA GLU A 370 0.14 -5.59 26.46
C GLU A 370 -0.90 -4.60 26.99
N VAL A 371 -0.48 -3.42 27.42
CA VAL A 371 -1.39 -2.34 27.88
C VAL A 371 -2.36 -1.95 26.77
N ARG A 372 -2.00 -2.15 25.51
CA ARG A 372 -2.85 -1.92 24.33
C ARG A 372 -4.20 -2.64 24.41
N PHE A 373 -4.27 -3.83 25.03
CA PHE A 373 -5.54 -4.55 25.22
C PHE A 373 -6.53 -3.82 26.16
N TYR A 374 -6.04 -2.85 26.92
CA TYR A 374 -6.83 -2.06 27.87
C TYR A 374 -7.20 -0.66 27.37
N LEU A 375 -6.85 -0.30 26.12
CA LEU A 375 -7.10 1.02 25.51
C LEU A 375 -8.57 1.45 25.58
N LEU A 376 -9.50 0.51 25.47
CA LEU A 376 -10.94 0.75 25.54
C LEU A 376 -11.52 0.38 26.93
N SER A 377 -10.68 0.19 27.96
CA SER A 377 -11.15 -0.14 29.30
C SER A 377 -11.58 1.09 30.09
N PRO A 378 -12.45 0.96 31.09
CA PRO A 378 -12.77 2.04 32.01
C PRO A 378 -11.53 2.63 32.69
N ALA A 379 -10.49 1.81 32.93
CA ALA A 379 -9.24 2.25 33.53
C ALA A 379 -8.49 3.26 32.66
N SER A 380 -8.46 3.06 31.34
CA SER A 380 -7.85 4.02 30.41
C SER A 380 -8.62 5.35 30.38
N GLU A 381 -9.94 5.31 30.45
CA GLU A 381 -10.76 6.54 30.52
C GLU A 381 -10.56 7.32 31.85
N VAL A 382 -10.41 6.61 32.95
CA VAL A 382 -10.06 7.23 34.23
C VAL A 382 -8.67 7.87 34.17
N LEU A 383 -7.70 7.20 33.56
CA LEU A 383 -6.35 7.73 33.39
C LEU A 383 -6.33 8.99 32.49
N LYS A 384 -7.03 8.96 31.37
CA LYS A 384 -7.22 10.12 30.49
C LYS A 384 -7.94 11.28 31.21
N ALA A 385 -8.94 10.98 32.05
CA ALA A 385 -9.63 11.99 32.82
C ALA A 385 -8.73 12.61 33.91
N ALA A 386 -7.87 11.81 34.55
CA ALA A 386 -6.89 12.29 35.53
C ALA A 386 -5.81 13.17 34.86
N GLU A 387 -5.34 12.81 33.70
CA GLU A 387 -4.41 13.63 32.88
C GLU A 387 -5.01 14.99 32.54
N ARG A 388 -6.28 15.02 32.09
CA ARG A 388 -7.00 16.27 31.82
C ARG A 388 -7.17 17.15 33.06
N ALA A 389 -7.32 16.55 34.24
CA ALA A 389 -7.45 17.29 35.50
C ALA A 389 -6.11 17.84 36.04
N LEU A 390 -4.97 17.31 35.56
CA LEU A 390 -3.64 17.66 36.00
C LEU A 390 -2.73 18.01 34.80
N PRO A 391 -3.01 19.07 34.05
CA PRO A 391 -2.29 19.43 32.83
C PRO A 391 -0.82 19.83 33.05
N ILE A 392 -0.36 19.83 34.30
CA ILE A 392 1.04 20.13 34.67
C ILE A 392 2.00 18.95 34.36
N LEU A 393 1.46 17.75 34.19
CA LEU A 393 2.26 16.58 33.82
C LEU A 393 2.46 16.53 32.30
N ARG A 394 3.41 17.30 31.81
CA ARG A 394 3.93 17.12 30.43
C ARG A 394 4.74 15.82 30.44
N LEU A 395 4.18 14.76 29.91
CA LEU A 395 4.74 13.42 30.05
C LEU A 395 5.37 12.88 28.74
N GLY A 396 5.36 13.66 27.67
CA GLY A 396 5.89 13.24 26.36
C GLY A 396 6.78 14.28 25.72
N ASP A 397 7.67 13.82 24.83
CA ASP A 397 8.62 14.64 24.11
C ASP A 397 8.04 15.19 22.77
N ALA A 398 6.82 14.78 22.38
CA ALA A 398 6.15 15.24 21.16
C ALA A 398 5.05 16.26 21.48
N GLU A 399 5.22 17.47 20.97
CA GLU A 399 4.30 18.59 21.18
C GLU A 399 4.02 19.30 19.85
N ASP A 400 2.73 19.49 19.54
CA ASP A 400 2.29 20.41 18.49
C ASP A 400 2.12 21.80 19.13
N PRO A 401 2.97 22.77 18.80
CA PRO A 401 2.93 24.09 19.43
C PRO A 401 1.79 24.97 18.90
N LEU A 402 1.21 24.66 17.74
CA LEU A 402 0.18 25.45 17.06
C LEU A 402 -0.99 24.57 16.59
N PRO A 403 -1.66 23.81 17.49
CA PRO A 403 -2.72 22.89 17.09
C PRO A 403 -3.90 23.64 16.52
N ALA A 404 -4.41 23.22 15.36
CA ALA A 404 -5.58 23.83 14.74
C ALA A 404 -6.87 23.51 15.53
N MET A 405 -7.73 24.52 15.68
CA MET A 405 -9.03 24.39 16.37
C MET A 405 -10.08 23.65 15.53
N PHE A 406 -9.96 23.68 14.21
CA PHE A 406 -10.90 23.07 13.28
C PHE A 406 -10.16 22.23 12.23
N PRO A 407 -10.80 21.20 11.64
CA PRO A 407 -10.21 20.45 10.55
C PRO A 407 -9.78 21.37 9.39
N ILE A 408 -8.56 21.15 8.89
CA ILE A 408 -7.91 22.02 7.90
C ILE A 408 -8.31 21.64 6.48
N ASN A 409 -8.47 20.33 6.22
CA ASN A 409 -8.75 19.81 4.88
C ASN A 409 -10.23 19.42 4.75
N ASN A 410 -10.82 19.70 3.58
CA ASN A 410 -12.20 19.32 3.25
C ASN A 410 -12.21 18.04 2.42
N LEU A 411 -11.65 16.94 2.93
CA LEU A 411 -11.91 15.66 2.32
C LEU A 411 -13.35 15.26 2.67
N GLN A 412 -14.17 15.02 1.64
CA GLN A 412 -15.51 14.46 1.82
C GLN A 412 -15.38 12.98 2.20
N VAL A 413 -14.92 12.71 3.41
CA VAL A 413 -15.08 11.39 4.00
C VAL A 413 -16.56 11.29 4.38
N PRO A 414 -17.32 10.28 3.91
CA PRO A 414 -18.67 10.08 4.38
C PRO A 414 -18.63 9.75 5.88
N TRP A 415 -18.85 10.75 6.73
CA TRP A 415 -18.86 10.64 8.20
C TRP A 415 -19.89 9.63 8.70
N GLU A 416 -20.96 9.39 7.92
CA GLU A 416 -22.09 8.55 8.29
C GLU A 416 -21.73 7.06 8.49
N ALA A 417 -20.65 6.56 7.90
CA ALA A 417 -20.23 5.19 8.11
C ALA A 417 -19.51 4.95 9.45
N SER A 418 -19.05 6.02 10.13
CA SER A 418 -18.24 5.97 11.36
C SER A 418 -19.08 6.09 12.63
N THR A 419 -20.20 6.77 12.61
CA THR A 419 -21.04 6.96 13.81
C THR A 419 -21.80 5.71 14.24
N ALA A 420 -21.99 4.74 13.35
CA ALA A 420 -22.65 3.47 13.67
C ALA A 420 -21.87 2.58 14.64
N ARG A 421 -20.58 2.82 14.87
CA ARG A 421 -19.75 2.04 15.80
C ARG A 421 -19.79 2.52 17.26
N THR A 422 -20.11 3.79 17.49
CA THR A 422 -20.10 4.38 18.83
C THR A 422 -21.41 4.16 19.61
N GLU A 423 -22.54 3.99 18.93
CA GLU A 423 -23.83 3.83 19.62
C GLU A 423 -24.15 2.38 20.03
N SER A 424 -23.67 1.36 19.32
CA SER A 424 -23.95 -0.03 19.68
C SER A 424 -23.07 -0.55 20.84
N GLY A 425 -21.88 0.00 21.02
CA GLY A 425 -20.95 -0.38 22.09
C GLY A 425 -21.36 0.14 23.46
N SER A 426 -21.82 1.39 23.53
CA SER A 426 -22.18 2.03 24.82
C SER A 426 -23.49 1.51 25.41
N ALA A 427 -24.47 1.19 24.57
CA ALA A 427 -25.76 0.67 25.01
C ALA A 427 -25.68 -0.78 25.54
N VAL A 428 -24.84 -1.61 24.95
CA VAL A 428 -24.62 -3.00 25.40
C VAL A 428 -23.86 -3.04 26.70
N TRP A 429 -22.86 -2.17 26.89
CA TRP A 429 -22.12 -2.11 28.17
C TRP A 429 -22.92 -1.46 29.29
N ALA A 430 -23.77 -0.48 29.01
CA ALA A 430 -24.68 0.08 29.99
C ALA A 430 -25.71 -0.94 30.47
N MET A 431 -26.21 -1.84 29.63
CA MET A 431 -27.10 -2.93 30.02
C MET A 431 -26.40 -4.03 30.84
N ILE A 432 -25.13 -4.33 30.55
CA ILE A 432 -24.36 -5.29 31.35
C ILE A 432 -24.01 -4.73 32.71
N PHE A 433 -23.74 -3.43 32.85
CA PHE A 433 -23.50 -2.78 34.17
C PHE A 433 -24.76 -2.68 35.00
N LEU A 434 -25.92 -2.44 34.44
CA LEU A 434 -27.20 -2.40 35.13
C LEU A 434 -27.68 -3.79 35.54
N ALA A 435 -27.35 -4.85 34.80
CA ALA A 435 -27.67 -6.23 35.17
C ALA A 435 -26.73 -6.81 36.24
N GLY A 436 -25.51 -6.29 36.38
CA GLY A 436 -24.51 -6.73 37.34
C GLY A 436 -24.70 -6.20 38.77
N THR A 437 -25.52 -5.14 38.96
CA THR A 437 -25.71 -4.49 40.29
C THR A 437 -26.89 -5.01 41.12
N THR A 438 -27.64 -6.02 40.63
CA THR A 438 -28.79 -6.59 41.33
C THR A 438 -28.60 -8.02 41.83
N LEU A 439 -27.39 -8.47 42.11
CA LEU A 439 -27.20 -9.72 42.86
C LEU A 439 -27.09 -9.41 44.36
N PRO A 440 -27.94 -10.03 45.20
CA PRO A 440 -27.95 -9.74 46.63
C PRO A 440 -26.71 -10.34 47.31
N VAL A 441 -26.07 -9.53 48.14
CA VAL A 441 -25.06 -9.95 49.11
C VAL A 441 -25.74 -10.82 50.18
N ALA A 442 -25.90 -12.11 49.91
CA ALA A 442 -26.30 -13.10 50.90
C ALA A 442 -25.58 -14.42 50.60
N GLY A 443 -24.49 -14.67 51.24
CA GLY A 443 -23.91 -16.01 51.22
C GLY A 443 -22.39 -16.13 51.26
N LEU A 444 -21.69 -15.38 52.10
CA LEU A 444 -20.30 -15.67 52.45
C LEU A 444 -20.09 -15.63 53.98
N TRP A 445 -20.75 -16.55 54.65
CA TRP A 445 -20.39 -16.91 56.01
C TRP A 445 -20.61 -18.41 56.20
N ARG A 446 -19.66 -19.23 55.81
CA ARG A 446 -19.34 -20.58 56.33
C ARG A 446 -18.24 -21.19 55.43
N PHE A 447 -17.05 -21.28 56.03
CA PHE A 447 -16.14 -22.44 55.93
C PHE A 447 -14.73 -21.97 56.33
N GLY A 448 -14.57 -21.84 57.64
CA GLY A 448 -13.25 -21.89 58.24
C GLY A 448 -13.24 -23.03 59.23
N GLN A 449 -12.63 -24.13 58.88
CA GLN A 449 -12.08 -25.10 59.82
C GLN A 449 -10.92 -25.85 59.14
N PRO A 450 -9.78 -26.01 59.84
CA PRO A 450 -8.59 -26.65 59.24
C PRO A 450 -8.66 -28.17 59.42
N ARG A 451 -8.41 -28.92 58.36
CA ARG A 451 -8.17 -30.36 58.45
C ARG A 451 -6.67 -30.65 58.67
N ARG A 452 -6.43 -31.40 59.73
CA ARG A 452 -5.16 -31.96 60.22
C ARG A 452 -4.49 -32.86 59.13
N ARG A 453 -3.19 -32.77 59.11
CA ARG A 453 -2.26 -33.74 58.50
C ARG A 453 -2.48 -35.12 59.10
N ASP A 454 -2.53 -36.15 58.29
CA ASP A 454 -2.17 -37.51 58.66
C ASP A 454 -1.03 -37.99 57.72
N SER A 455 0.03 -38.30 58.39
CA SER A 455 1.24 -38.94 57.83
C SER A 455 1.10 -40.41 57.93
N ARG A 456 1.37 -41.16 56.81
CA ARG A 456 1.94 -42.49 56.82
C ARG A 456 2.15 -43.03 55.40
N ARG A 457 3.47 -43.27 55.14
CA ARG A 457 4.08 -44.55 54.69
C ARG A 457 3.63 -45.03 53.30
N GLU A 458 4.43 -45.46 52.48
CA GLU A 458 5.70 -46.20 52.33
C GLU A 458 5.80 -46.58 50.82
N ALA A 459 6.91 -46.34 50.21
CA ALA A 459 7.86 -47.37 49.74
C ALA A 459 7.39 -48.27 48.57
N GLY A 460 8.13 -48.25 47.50
CA GLY A 460 8.41 -49.49 46.82
C GLY A 460 8.50 -49.47 45.30
N ARG A 461 9.76 -49.53 44.76
CA ARG A 461 10.28 -50.33 43.63
C ARG A 461 9.84 -49.95 42.19
N SER A 462 10.83 -49.49 41.46
CA SER A 462 11.66 -50.29 40.54
C SER A 462 10.92 -50.83 39.30
N LYS A 463 11.12 -50.24 38.17
CA LYS A 463 12.02 -50.72 37.09
C LYS A 463 12.17 -49.65 36.06
#